data_2182f8d39624d9df1c5a5cbe432d5207
#
_entry.id   2182f8d39624d9df1c5a5cbe432d5207
#
_cell.length_a   1.000
_cell.length_b   1.000
_cell.length_c   1.000
_cell.angle_alpha   90.00
_cell.angle_beta   90.00
_cell.angle_gamma   90.00
#
_symmetry.space_group_name_H-M   'P 1'
#
loop_
_entity.id
_entity.type
_entity.pdbx_description
1 polymer ?
#
loop_
_entity_poly.entity_id
_entity_poly.type
_entity_poly.pdbx_seq_one_letter_code
_entity_poly.pdbx_strand_id
1 'polypeptide(L)'
;MGRPDLTVLPLSTAVTTLSHWIAPHVPAKLLHPHEKISDADLLAVALLQKLHKVPYFNRWWRFLKLNHFPDFPSETQARIRLARLTPVVERLANEVQELDFVAVDSEPLPVSTFKRAPRCKFRDARYGFSTAGPVYGFKLHAWSALNGKIVRYEIRPANEHDFSVLCDMNQD
;
A
#
# COMPACT_ATOMS: atom_id res chain seq x y z
N MET A 1 14.20 1.90 -22.22
CA MET A 1 12.91 2.57 -22.45
C MET A 1 12.37 2.96 -21.08
N GLY A 2 12.24 4.28 -20.78
CA GLY A 2 11.78 4.74 -19.45
C GLY A 2 10.35 4.26 -19.17
N ARG A 3 10.07 3.92 -17.89
CA ARG A 3 8.71 3.57 -17.48
C ARG A 3 7.80 4.80 -17.66
N PRO A 4 6.56 4.65 -18.15
CA PRO A 4 5.65 5.78 -18.29
C PRO A 4 5.31 6.33 -16.90
N ASP A 5 5.30 7.65 -16.75
CA ASP A 5 4.81 8.31 -15.54
C ASP A 5 3.28 8.18 -15.49
N LEU A 6 2.81 7.29 -14.63
CA LEU A 6 1.38 6.99 -14.48
C LEU A 6 0.56 8.17 -13.97
N THR A 7 1.20 9.22 -13.42
CA THR A 7 0.50 10.38 -12.87
C THR A 7 0.08 11.39 -13.95
N VAL A 8 0.72 11.33 -15.12
CA VAL A 8 0.41 12.22 -16.26
C VAL A 8 -0.46 11.56 -17.34
N LEU A 9 -0.70 10.25 -17.23
CA LEU A 9 -1.58 9.54 -18.16
C LEU A 9 -3.06 9.80 -17.84
N PRO A 10 -3.95 9.72 -18.86
CA PRO A 10 -5.38 9.64 -18.60
C PRO A 10 -5.68 8.49 -17.64
N LEU A 11 -6.58 8.71 -16.68
CA LEU A 11 -6.81 7.78 -15.58
C LEU A 11 -7.18 6.37 -16.06
N SER A 12 -8.02 6.25 -17.08
CA SER A 12 -8.36 4.96 -17.69
C SER A 12 -7.14 4.22 -18.23
N THR A 13 -6.26 4.93 -18.93
CA THR A 13 -5.00 4.38 -19.46
C THR A 13 -4.07 3.94 -18.32
N ALA A 14 -3.94 4.76 -17.27
CA ALA A 14 -3.14 4.43 -16.10
C ALA A 14 -3.67 3.17 -15.38
N VAL A 15 -4.99 3.05 -15.22
CA VAL A 15 -5.64 1.85 -14.64
C VAL A 15 -5.33 0.63 -15.50
N THR A 16 -5.55 0.69 -16.81
CA THR A 16 -5.32 -0.43 -17.74
C THR A 16 -3.86 -0.88 -17.71
N THR A 17 -2.92 0.07 -17.79
CA THR A 17 -1.47 -0.21 -17.77
C THR A 17 -1.07 -0.91 -16.47
N LEU A 18 -1.53 -0.39 -15.33
CA LEU A 18 -1.20 -0.94 -14.03
C LEU A 18 -1.86 -2.30 -13.80
N SER A 19 -3.13 -2.44 -14.20
CA SER A 19 -3.88 -3.69 -14.13
C SER A 19 -3.22 -4.81 -14.94
N HIS A 20 -2.76 -4.49 -16.15
CA HIS A 20 -2.05 -5.46 -17.00
C HIS A 20 -0.76 -5.96 -16.33
N TRP A 21 -0.03 -5.06 -15.67
CA TRP A 21 1.18 -5.44 -14.92
C TRP A 21 0.86 -6.27 -13.67
N ILE A 22 -0.23 -5.99 -12.97
CA ILE A 22 -0.64 -6.68 -11.74
C ILE A 22 -1.28 -8.04 -12.03
N ALA A 23 -2.01 -8.18 -13.13
CA ALA A 23 -2.84 -9.36 -13.44
C ALA A 23 -2.11 -10.71 -13.31
N PRO A 24 -0.85 -10.89 -13.75
CA PRO A 24 -0.12 -12.14 -13.60
C PRO A 24 0.10 -12.57 -12.13
N HIS A 25 0.07 -11.61 -11.21
CA HIS A 25 0.34 -11.85 -9.79
C HIS A 25 -0.95 -12.10 -8.97
N VAL A 26 -2.11 -11.81 -9.55
CA VAL A 26 -3.40 -12.05 -8.90
C VAL A 26 -3.81 -13.52 -9.16
N PRO A 27 -4.19 -14.28 -8.13
CA PRO A 27 -4.67 -15.64 -8.32
C PRO A 27 -5.86 -15.67 -9.28
N ALA A 28 -5.82 -16.62 -10.22
CA ALA A 28 -6.93 -16.84 -11.12
C ALA A 28 -8.19 -17.17 -10.30
N LYS A 29 -9.19 -16.32 -10.43
CA LYS A 29 -10.48 -16.47 -9.77
C LYS A 29 -11.56 -16.44 -10.83
N LEU A 30 -12.49 -17.37 -10.74
CA LEU A 30 -13.74 -17.25 -11.51
C LEU A 30 -14.46 -15.98 -11.05
N LEU A 31 -14.60 -15.02 -11.97
CA LEU A 31 -15.37 -13.80 -11.71
C LEU A 31 -16.82 -14.20 -11.38
N HIS A 32 -17.29 -13.79 -10.22
CA HIS A 32 -18.70 -13.94 -9.90
C HIS A 32 -19.52 -13.10 -10.89
N PRO A 33 -20.67 -13.58 -11.39
CA PRO A 33 -21.48 -12.85 -12.39
C PRO A 33 -21.81 -11.39 -12.03
N HIS A 34 -21.77 -11.05 -10.75
CA HIS A 34 -21.99 -9.70 -10.25
C HIS A 34 -20.70 -8.88 -10.03
N GLU A 35 -19.52 -9.46 -10.29
CA GLU A 35 -18.25 -8.73 -10.19
C GLU A 35 -17.98 -8.01 -11.51
N LYS A 36 -18.20 -6.70 -11.52
CA LYS A 36 -18.02 -5.82 -12.69
C LYS A 36 -16.61 -5.28 -12.86
N ILE A 37 -15.73 -5.56 -11.92
CA ILE A 37 -14.32 -5.12 -11.91
C ILE A 37 -13.43 -6.28 -11.46
N SER A 38 -12.31 -6.49 -12.16
CA SER A 38 -11.33 -7.50 -11.78
C SER A 38 -10.60 -7.12 -10.50
N ASP A 39 -9.99 -8.09 -9.83
CA ASP A 39 -9.15 -7.82 -8.66
C ASP A 39 -7.87 -7.06 -9.05
N ALA A 40 -7.35 -7.26 -10.26
CA ALA A 40 -6.22 -6.49 -10.79
C ALA A 40 -6.56 -5.01 -11.00
N ASP A 41 -7.73 -4.72 -11.60
CA ASP A 41 -8.21 -3.33 -11.78
C ASP A 41 -8.47 -2.66 -10.42
N LEU A 42 -9.06 -3.39 -9.48
CA LEU A 42 -9.33 -2.89 -8.14
C LEU A 42 -8.04 -2.51 -7.43
N LEU A 43 -7.02 -3.35 -7.54
CA LEU A 43 -5.71 -3.09 -6.95
C LEU A 43 -4.99 -1.94 -7.67
N ALA A 44 -5.07 -1.88 -9.00
CA ALA A 44 -4.52 -0.77 -9.80
C ALA A 44 -5.11 0.58 -9.35
N VAL A 45 -6.42 0.66 -9.17
CA VAL A 45 -7.12 1.86 -8.71
C VAL A 45 -6.68 2.26 -7.29
N ALA A 46 -6.49 1.29 -6.39
CA ALA A 46 -6.03 1.57 -5.04
C ALA A 46 -4.57 2.09 -5.02
N LEU A 47 -3.71 1.56 -5.87
CA LEU A 47 -2.34 2.04 -6.02
C LEU A 47 -2.30 3.46 -6.62
N LEU A 48 -3.12 3.74 -7.65
CA LEU A 48 -3.23 5.07 -8.22
C LEU A 48 -3.68 6.12 -7.21
N GLN A 49 -4.54 5.78 -6.26
CA GLN A 49 -4.88 6.69 -5.15
C GLN A 49 -3.62 7.18 -4.42
N LYS A 50 -2.69 6.27 -4.16
CA LYS A 50 -1.44 6.60 -3.47
C LYS A 50 -0.51 7.44 -4.34
N LEU A 51 -0.37 7.08 -5.61
CA LEU A 51 0.44 7.85 -6.57
C LEU A 51 -0.08 9.28 -6.74
N HIS A 52 -1.40 9.47 -6.78
CA HIS A 52 -2.02 10.80 -6.84
C HIS A 52 -2.11 11.50 -5.48
N LYS A 53 -1.55 10.92 -4.42
CA LYS A 53 -1.53 11.47 -3.05
C LYS A 53 -2.92 11.85 -2.51
N VAL A 54 -3.97 11.15 -2.93
CA VAL A 54 -5.33 11.40 -2.43
C VAL A 54 -5.48 10.76 -1.05
N PRO A 55 -5.67 11.54 0.03
CA PRO A 55 -5.52 11.04 1.40
C PRO A 55 -6.65 10.09 1.83
N TYR A 56 -7.85 10.25 1.26
CA TYR A 56 -9.03 9.50 1.71
C TYR A 56 -9.58 8.59 0.61
N PHE A 57 -9.60 7.28 0.88
CA PHE A 57 -10.11 6.28 -0.05
C PHE A 57 -11.57 6.52 -0.45
N ASN A 58 -12.44 6.91 0.48
CA ASN A 58 -13.84 7.18 0.20
C ASN A 58 -14.04 8.32 -0.81
N ARG A 59 -13.25 9.40 -0.71
CA ARG A 59 -13.29 10.51 -1.67
C ARG A 59 -12.82 10.08 -3.04
N TRP A 60 -11.71 9.32 -3.09
CA TRP A 60 -11.15 8.76 -4.31
C TRP A 60 -12.16 7.83 -4.98
N TRP A 61 -12.72 6.88 -4.21
CA TRP A 61 -13.68 5.92 -4.72
C TRP A 61 -14.95 6.58 -5.28
N ARG A 62 -15.47 7.57 -4.56
CA ARG A 62 -16.63 8.35 -4.99
C ARG A 62 -16.35 9.11 -6.28
N PHE A 63 -15.18 9.77 -6.38
CA PHE A 63 -14.75 10.46 -7.59
C PHE A 63 -14.70 9.52 -8.79
N LEU A 64 -14.06 8.37 -8.66
CA LEU A 64 -13.97 7.37 -9.71
C LEU A 64 -15.34 6.87 -10.16
N LYS A 65 -16.20 6.55 -9.22
CA LYS A 65 -17.54 6.02 -9.51
C LYS A 65 -18.42 7.04 -10.23
N LEU A 66 -18.31 8.31 -9.91
CA LEU A 66 -19.11 9.37 -10.52
C LEU A 66 -18.60 9.80 -11.90
N ASN A 67 -17.29 9.75 -12.13
CA ASN A 67 -16.69 10.38 -13.31
C ASN A 67 -16.12 9.38 -14.34
N HIS A 68 -15.75 8.18 -13.92
CA HIS A 68 -15.01 7.26 -14.78
C HIS A 68 -15.60 5.84 -14.83
N PHE A 69 -16.07 5.32 -13.70
CA PHE A 69 -16.43 3.90 -13.58
C PHE A 69 -17.75 3.74 -12.79
N PRO A 70 -18.91 4.05 -13.38
CA PRO A 70 -20.20 4.03 -12.67
C PRO A 70 -20.56 2.64 -12.11
N ASP A 71 -20.06 1.61 -12.76
CA ASP A 71 -20.29 0.21 -12.39
C ASP A 71 -19.42 -0.32 -11.25
N PHE A 72 -18.55 0.50 -10.69
CA PHE A 72 -17.72 0.10 -9.56
C PHE A 72 -18.56 -0.37 -8.36
N PRO A 73 -18.09 -1.38 -7.61
CA PRO A 73 -18.78 -1.87 -6.43
C PRO A 73 -18.93 -0.79 -5.36
N SER A 74 -19.68 -1.07 -4.30
CA SER A 74 -19.71 -0.18 -3.15
C SER A 74 -18.32 -0.06 -2.51
N GLU A 75 -18.05 1.05 -1.85
CA GLU A 75 -16.79 1.27 -1.15
C GLU A 75 -16.48 0.14 -0.15
N THR A 76 -17.48 -0.31 0.58
CA THR A 76 -17.35 -1.41 1.56
C THR A 76 -16.91 -2.71 0.88
N GLN A 77 -17.53 -3.07 -0.23
CA GLN A 77 -17.13 -4.25 -1.01
C GLN A 77 -15.72 -4.13 -1.55
N ALA A 78 -15.35 -2.95 -2.05
CA ALA A 78 -14.00 -2.69 -2.53
C ALA A 78 -12.96 -2.86 -1.41
N ARG A 79 -13.21 -2.33 -0.21
CA ARG A 79 -12.31 -2.47 0.95
C ARG A 79 -12.15 -3.93 1.39
N ILE A 80 -13.25 -4.68 1.44
CA ILE A 80 -13.21 -6.11 1.80
C ILE A 80 -12.37 -6.89 0.77
N ARG A 81 -12.54 -6.60 -0.52
CA ARG A 81 -11.75 -7.27 -1.58
C ARG A 81 -10.28 -6.86 -1.51
N LEU A 82 -9.97 -5.57 -1.34
CA LEU A 82 -8.60 -5.09 -1.19
C LEU A 82 -7.89 -5.72 0.01
N ALA A 83 -8.57 -5.89 1.14
CA ALA A 83 -8.00 -6.57 2.30
C ALA A 83 -7.60 -8.04 1.98
N ARG A 84 -8.35 -8.73 1.12
CA ARG A 84 -8.00 -10.09 0.66
C ARG A 84 -6.82 -10.11 -0.32
N LEU A 85 -6.52 -8.98 -0.97
CA LEU A 85 -5.41 -8.85 -1.91
C LEU A 85 -4.10 -8.41 -1.23
N THR A 86 -4.09 -8.18 0.08
CA THR A 86 -2.87 -7.84 0.83
C THR A 86 -1.71 -8.80 0.55
N PRO A 87 -1.88 -10.14 0.52
CA PRO A 87 -0.78 -11.05 0.21
C PRO A 87 -0.22 -10.90 -1.22
N VAL A 88 -1.02 -10.38 -2.15
CA VAL A 88 -0.54 -10.08 -3.52
C VAL A 88 0.35 -8.84 -3.49
N VAL A 89 -0.05 -7.81 -2.75
CA VAL A 89 0.75 -6.59 -2.58
C VAL A 89 2.07 -6.91 -1.90
N GLU A 90 2.06 -7.73 -0.86
CA GLU A 90 3.26 -8.19 -0.15
C GLU A 90 4.22 -8.92 -1.08
N ARG A 91 3.72 -9.84 -1.92
CA ARG A 91 4.56 -10.52 -2.92
C ARG A 91 5.18 -9.54 -3.91
N LEU A 92 4.38 -8.65 -4.48
CA LEU A 92 4.86 -7.64 -5.43
C LEU A 92 5.91 -6.70 -4.82
N ALA A 93 5.75 -6.35 -3.55
CA ALA A 93 6.70 -5.51 -2.83
C ALA A 93 8.00 -6.27 -2.48
N ASN A 94 7.87 -7.55 -2.13
CA ASN A 94 8.98 -8.40 -1.69
C ASN A 94 9.64 -9.21 -2.83
N GLU A 95 9.28 -8.96 -4.09
CA GLU A 95 9.96 -9.54 -5.24
C GLU A 95 11.39 -9.03 -5.29
N VAL A 96 12.28 -9.78 -4.60
CA VAL A 96 13.67 -9.42 -4.38
C VAL A 96 14.45 -9.55 -5.68
N GLN A 97 15.10 -8.47 -6.09
CA GLN A 97 16.27 -8.54 -6.97
C GLN A 97 17.52 -8.53 -6.09
N GLU A 98 18.50 -9.37 -6.37
CA GLU A 98 19.83 -9.27 -5.77
C GLU A 98 20.34 -7.83 -6.00
N LEU A 99 20.64 -7.13 -4.91
CA LEU A 99 21.04 -5.74 -4.93
C LEU A 99 22.32 -5.60 -4.11
N ASP A 100 23.34 -5.01 -4.71
CA ASP A 100 24.62 -4.76 -4.05
C ASP A 100 24.52 -3.73 -2.92
N PHE A 101 23.53 -2.83 -3.01
CA PHE A 101 23.32 -1.77 -2.01
C PHE A 101 21.84 -1.48 -1.80
N VAL A 102 21.45 -1.33 -0.54
CA VAL A 102 20.12 -0.87 -0.13
C VAL A 102 20.23 0.31 0.84
N ALA A 103 19.37 1.28 0.67
CA ALA A 103 19.14 2.32 1.68
C ALA A 103 18.04 1.82 2.63
N VAL A 104 18.21 2.09 3.90
CA VAL A 104 17.26 1.71 4.93
C VAL A 104 16.66 2.96 5.55
N ASP A 105 15.35 3.00 5.65
CA ASP A 105 14.63 4.11 6.25
C ASP A 105 13.40 3.62 7.03
N SER A 106 12.94 4.45 7.96
CA SER A 106 11.72 4.18 8.72
C SER A 106 10.74 5.35 8.65
N GLU A 107 9.49 5.04 8.32
CA GLU A 107 8.40 6.02 8.23
C GLU A 107 7.37 5.75 9.32
N PRO A 108 6.99 6.77 10.13
CA PRO A 108 5.96 6.60 11.13
C PRO A 108 4.57 6.41 10.48
N LEU A 109 3.82 5.43 10.98
CA LEU A 109 2.46 5.13 10.58
C LEU A 109 1.50 5.42 11.76
N PRO A 110 1.08 6.67 11.96
CA PRO A 110 0.17 7.01 13.05
C PRO A 110 -1.22 6.42 12.81
N VAL A 111 -1.76 5.72 13.79
CA VAL A 111 -3.15 5.19 13.76
C VAL A 111 -4.13 6.11 14.45
N SER A 112 -3.65 6.97 15.34
CA SER A 112 -4.48 7.94 16.07
C SER A 112 -3.64 9.12 16.53
N THR A 113 -4.32 10.23 16.86
CA THR A 113 -3.69 11.32 17.59
C THR A 113 -3.38 10.91 19.03
N PHE A 114 -2.35 11.47 19.63
CA PHE A 114 -1.94 11.18 21.02
C PHE A 114 -3.12 11.29 22.02
N LYS A 115 -3.96 12.32 21.88
CA LYS A 115 -5.14 12.54 22.74
C LYS A 115 -6.18 11.42 22.64
N ARG A 116 -6.26 10.73 21.49
CA ARG A 116 -7.22 9.65 21.24
C ARG A 116 -6.62 8.25 21.43
N ALA A 117 -5.31 8.15 21.59
CA ALA A 117 -4.60 6.88 21.72
C ALA A 117 -5.20 5.95 22.80
N PRO A 118 -5.58 6.42 24.01
CA PRO A 118 -6.17 5.55 25.03
C PRO A 118 -7.50 4.90 24.63
N ARG A 119 -8.18 5.46 23.62
CA ARG A 119 -9.46 4.94 23.10
C ARG A 119 -9.28 4.14 21.81
N CYS A 120 -8.05 3.99 21.35
CA CYS A 120 -7.74 3.29 20.12
C CYS A 120 -7.82 1.78 20.32
N LYS A 121 -8.50 1.09 19.39
CA LYS A 121 -8.71 -0.36 19.48
C LYS A 121 -7.62 -1.19 18.78
N PHE A 122 -6.61 -0.56 18.22
CA PHE A 122 -5.47 -1.27 17.64
C PHE A 122 -4.59 -1.83 18.77
N ARG A 123 -4.64 -3.15 18.96
CA ARG A 123 -3.99 -3.82 20.11
C ARG A 123 -2.47 -3.71 20.09
N ASP A 124 -1.86 -3.75 18.90
CA ASP A 124 -0.41 -3.78 18.73
C ASP A 124 0.20 -2.39 18.51
N ALA A 125 -0.62 -1.36 18.39
CA ALA A 125 -0.14 0.02 18.31
C ALA A 125 0.50 0.44 19.64
N ARG A 126 1.65 1.11 19.56
CA ARG A 126 2.41 1.59 20.72
C ARG A 126 2.78 3.06 20.58
N TYR A 127 3.12 3.68 21.73
CA TYR A 127 3.72 5.00 21.76
C TYR A 127 5.20 4.89 21.36
N GLY A 128 5.65 5.72 20.45
CA GLY A 128 7.02 5.79 20.00
C GLY A 128 7.40 7.20 19.61
N PHE A 129 8.60 7.36 19.07
CA PHE A 129 9.14 8.61 18.59
C PHE A 129 9.64 8.46 17.15
N SER A 130 9.52 9.54 16.40
CA SER A 130 10.12 9.71 15.07
C SER A 130 10.82 11.06 15.02
N THR A 131 11.53 11.34 13.94
CA THR A 131 12.12 12.66 13.69
C THR A 131 11.09 13.78 13.65
N ALA A 132 9.84 13.46 13.28
CA ALA A 132 8.72 14.40 13.26
C ALA A 132 8.02 14.56 14.63
N GLY A 133 8.44 13.82 15.65
CA GLY A 133 7.90 13.88 17.01
C GLY A 133 7.24 12.57 17.49
N PRO A 134 6.44 12.67 18.57
CA PRO A 134 5.81 11.50 19.18
C PRO A 134 4.71 10.93 18.29
N VAL A 135 4.67 9.60 18.20
CA VAL A 135 3.73 8.83 17.37
C VAL A 135 3.02 7.80 18.23
N TYR A 136 1.71 7.60 18.02
CA TYR A 136 0.99 6.43 18.49
C TYR A 136 0.56 5.59 17.29
N GLY A 137 1.14 4.42 17.14
CA GLY A 137 0.89 3.55 16.00
C GLY A 137 2.01 2.55 15.74
N PHE A 138 2.44 2.54 14.51
CA PHE A 138 3.47 1.66 13.97
C PHE A 138 4.57 2.48 13.28
N LYS A 139 5.65 1.80 12.90
CA LYS A 139 6.66 2.29 11.95
C LYS A 139 6.75 1.31 10.79
N LEU A 140 6.86 1.83 9.59
CA LEU A 140 7.24 1.08 8.40
C LEU A 140 8.76 1.15 8.27
N HIS A 141 9.42 0.02 8.36
CA HIS A 141 10.84 -0.11 8.03
C HIS A 141 10.95 -0.62 6.61
N ALA A 142 11.71 0.04 5.76
CA ALA A 142 11.81 -0.31 4.35
C ALA A 142 13.26 -0.32 3.89
N TRP A 143 13.60 -1.31 3.08
CA TRP A 143 14.82 -1.36 2.31
C TRP A 143 14.52 -0.89 0.89
N SER A 144 15.22 0.14 0.46
CA SER A 144 15.06 0.71 -0.87
C SER A 144 16.33 0.51 -1.69
N ALA A 145 16.19 0.04 -2.91
CA ALA A 145 17.27 0.05 -3.86
C ALA A 145 17.60 1.48 -4.32
N LEU A 146 18.80 1.70 -4.85
CA LEU A 146 19.24 3.02 -5.37
C LEU A 146 18.29 3.57 -6.46
N ASN A 147 17.55 2.72 -7.14
CA ASN A 147 16.53 3.11 -8.12
C ASN A 147 15.17 3.50 -7.49
N GLY A 148 15.09 3.58 -6.15
CA GLY A 148 13.89 3.89 -5.39
C GLY A 148 12.88 2.74 -5.25
N LYS A 149 13.23 1.52 -5.71
CA LYS A 149 12.37 0.34 -5.52
C LYS A 149 12.48 -0.13 -4.08
N ILE A 150 11.35 -0.33 -3.41
CA ILE A 150 11.30 -1.00 -2.11
C ILE A 150 11.56 -2.49 -2.36
N VAL A 151 12.60 -3.02 -1.73
CA VAL A 151 13.06 -4.40 -1.85
C VAL A 151 12.40 -5.27 -0.80
N ARG A 152 12.36 -4.75 0.42
CA ARG A 152 11.78 -5.41 1.58
C ARG A 152 11.17 -4.37 2.50
N TYR A 153 10.11 -4.74 3.22
CA TYR A 153 9.56 -3.89 4.26
C TYR A 153 9.00 -4.70 5.41
N GLU A 154 8.94 -4.05 6.57
CA GLU A 154 8.32 -4.58 7.76
C GLU A 154 7.56 -3.49 8.51
N ILE A 155 6.42 -3.84 9.11
CA ILE A 155 5.63 -2.92 9.94
C ILE A 155 5.72 -3.42 11.37
N ARG A 156 6.29 -2.58 12.25
CA ARG A 156 6.47 -2.87 13.65
C ARG A 156 5.80 -1.82 14.54
N PRO A 157 5.48 -2.15 15.81
CA PRO A 157 5.02 -1.17 16.78
C PRO A 157 5.96 0.03 16.90
N ALA A 158 5.42 1.24 17.06
CA ALA A 158 6.19 2.48 17.02
C ALA A 158 7.26 2.62 18.13
N ASN A 159 7.19 1.81 19.19
CA ASN A 159 8.18 1.78 20.28
C ASN A 159 9.42 0.91 19.96
N GLU A 160 9.39 0.11 18.92
CA GLU A 160 10.56 -0.69 18.54
C GLU A 160 11.66 0.19 17.96
N HIS A 161 12.90 -0.16 18.30
CA HIS A 161 14.07 0.59 17.85
C HIS A 161 14.44 0.17 16.43
N ASP A 162 14.68 1.14 15.56
CA ASP A 162 14.94 0.92 14.14
C ASP A 162 16.09 -0.08 13.91
N PHE A 163 17.16 0.01 14.71
CA PHE A 163 18.30 -0.91 14.61
C PHE A 163 17.93 -2.37 14.92
N SER A 164 17.06 -2.62 15.90
CA SER A 164 16.62 -4.00 16.23
C SER A 164 15.85 -4.62 15.08
N VAL A 165 14.94 -3.84 14.48
CA VAL A 165 14.16 -4.30 13.32
C VAL A 165 15.07 -4.58 12.12
N LEU A 166 16.10 -3.75 11.91
CA LEU A 166 17.10 -3.97 10.85
C LEU A 166 17.86 -5.27 11.03
N CYS A 167 18.26 -5.60 12.27
CA CYS A 167 18.93 -6.87 12.56
C CYS A 167 18.02 -8.05 12.25
N ASP A 168 16.73 -7.99 12.61
CA ASP A 168 15.77 -9.04 12.33
C ASP A 168 15.55 -9.20 10.82
N MET A 169 15.38 -8.09 10.09
CA MET A 169 15.20 -8.10 8.64
C MET A 169 16.42 -8.66 7.88
N ASN A 170 17.61 -8.67 8.47
CA ASN A 170 18.83 -9.16 7.83
C ASN A 170 19.08 -10.66 8.06
N GLN A 171 18.30 -11.32 8.93
CA GLN A 171 18.47 -12.73 9.29
C GLN A 171 17.59 -13.68 8.47
N ASP A 172 16.58 -13.16 7.78
CA ASP A 172 15.66 -13.89 6.90
C ASP A 172 16.02 -13.74 5.41
#